data_7381c2dd4842298936333e2d9397d60c
#
_entry.id   7381c2dd4842298936333e2d9397d60c
#
_cell.length_a   1.000
_cell.length_b   1.000
_cell.length_c   1.000
_cell.angle_alpha   90.00
_cell.angle_beta   90.00
_cell.angle_gamma   90.00
#
_symmetry.space_group_name_H-M   'P 1'
#
loop_
_entity.id
_entity.type
_entity.pdbx_description
1 polymer ?
#
loop_
_entity_poly.entity_id
_entity_poly.type
_entity_poly.pdbx_seq_one_letter_code
_entity_poly.pdbx_strand_id
1 'polypeptide(L)'
;MEPLLSIIVPIYNVEQYVDKCIQSILNQTYQNLEIILVDDGATDSSGSIADSYAAKDKRIKVFHKENGGLSDARNYGLDHVTGDYILFVDSDDFIENTMCERLFTVANSSNADMVSCNYYIYRGDDDISIHTMSVQDDIRTFTGMDMLRYYLLKTEPFDLNVVWNKLFKSELFNGTVLVRFPKGRVQEDNFTIFRLFLNANTIVTVNEPLYYYVQRAGSIMANFSRRFMTDTVESHIYMNDYLMEHCSS
;
A
#
# COMPACT_ATOMS: atom_id res chain seq x y z
N MET A 1 -6.42 -14.07 -20.45
CA MET A 1 -6.24 -12.60 -20.41
C MET A 1 -5.31 -12.32 -19.25
N GLU A 2 -4.44 -11.34 -19.36
CA GLU A 2 -3.65 -10.89 -18.22
C GLU A 2 -4.59 -10.32 -17.14
N PRO A 3 -4.40 -10.65 -15.86
CA PRO A 3 -5.19 -10.10 -14.77
C PRO A 3 -5.14 -8.56 -14.73
N LEU A 4 -6.21 -7.94 -14.29
CA LEU A 4 -6.26 -6.49 -14.11
C LEU A 4 -5.68 -6.11 -12.74
N LEU A 5 -4.73 -5.17 -12.70
CA LEU A 5 -4.19 -4.60 -11.47
C LEU A 5 -4.81 -3.23 -11.22
N SER A 6 -5.48 -3.05 -10.09
CA SER A 6 -5.99 -1.76 -9.64
C SER A 6 -4.98 -1.09 -8.73
N ILE A 7 -4.54 0.11 -9.10
CA ILE A 7 -3.62 0.93 -8.31
C ILE A 7 -4.41 2.07 -7.67
N ILE A 8 -4.46 2.09 -6.33
CA ILE A 8 -5.16 3.12 -5.56
C ILE A 8 -4.15 4.16 -5.09
N VAL A 9 -4.40 5.41 -5.43
CA VAL A 9 -3.57 6.57 -5.04
C VAL A 9 -4.44 7.57 -4.29
N PRO A 10 -4.34 7.65 -2.95
CA PRO A 10 -4.98 8.70 -2.17
C PRO A 10 -4.22 10.03 -2.34
N ILE A 11 -4.93 11.11 -2.65
CA ILE A 11 -4.35 12.42 -2.97
C ILE A 11 -4.88 13.46 -1.98
N TYR A 12 -3.98 14.18 -1.29
CA TYR A 12 -4.34 15.32 -0.47
C TYR A 12 -3.16 16.29 -0.29
N ASN A 13 -3.25 17.48 -0.87
CA ASN A 13 -2.26 18.57 -0.76
C ASN A 13 -0.81 18.13 -1.04
N VAL A 14 -0.58 17.55 -2.22
CA VAL A 14 0.70 16.99 -2.69
C VAL A 14 1.08 17.48 -4.09
N GLU A 15 0.68 18.70 -4.47
CA GLU A 15 0.88 19.25 -5.82
C GLU A 15 2.34 19.18 -6.33
N GLN A 16 3.32 19.18 -5.42
CA GLN A 16 4.74 19.08 -5.74
C GLN A 16 5.22 17.66 -6.07
N TYR A 17 4.44 16.63 -5.72
CA TYR A 17 4.84 15.22 -5.77
C TYR A 17 3.97 14.40 -6.71
N VAL A 18 2.67 14.70 -6.77
CA VAL A 18 1.65 13.88 -7.44
C VAL A 18 1.95 13.64 -8.92
N ASP A 19 2.59 14.57 -9.60
CA ASP A 19 3.01 14.44 -11.00
C ASP A 19 4.01 13.28 -11.16
N LYS A 20 5.08 13.25 -10.34
CA LYS A 20 6.10 12.17 -10.36
C LYS A 20 5.47 10.81 -9.99
N CYS A 21 4.56 10.79 -9.02
CA CYS A 21 3.82 9.61 -8.63
C CYS A 21 3.03 9.03 -9.81
N ILE A 22 2.17 9.82 -10.43
CA ILE A 22 1.33 9.38 -11.55
C ILE A 22 2.17 8.95 -12.75
N GLN A 23 3.23 9.69 -13.08
CA GLN A 23 4.13 9.32 -14.17
C GLN A 23 4.80 7.97 -13.92
N SER A 24 5.24 7.66 -12.69
CA SER A 24 5.85 6.37 -12.36
C SER A 24 4.88 5.19 -12.54
N ILE A 25 3.59 5.42 -12.28
CA ILE A 25 2.52 4.43 -12.49
C ILE A 25 2.23 4.26 -13.99
N LEU A 26 2.15 5.35 -14.75
CA LEU A 26 1.88 5.30 -16.18
C LEU A 26 2.99 4.61 -16.99
N ASN A 27 4.25 4.72 -16.51
CA ASN A 27 5.43 4.14 -17.13
C ASN A 27 5.69 2.67 -16.72
N GLN A 28 4.77 2.02 -16.02
CA GLN A 28 4.90 0.61 -15.66
C GLN A 28 5.00 -0.27 -16.92
N THR A 29 5.88 -1.29 -16.87
CA THR A 29 6.00 -2.29 -17.95
C THR A 29 4.75 -3.15 -18.05
N TYR A 30 4.06 -3.43 -16.95
CA TYR A 30 2.75 -4.07 -16.93
C TYR A 30 1.66 -3.09 -17.38
N GLN A 31 0.93 -3.41 -18.46
CA GLN A 31 0.03 -2.46 -19.10
C GLN A 31 -1.45 -2.61 -18.70
N ASN A 32 -1.88 -3.79 -18.21
CA ASN A 32 -3.28 -4.02 -17.86
C ASN A 32 -3.60 -3.45 -16.48
N LEU A 33 -3.63 -2.13 -16.40
CA LEU A 33 -3.81 -1.34 -15.17
C LEU A 33 -5.14 -0.60 -15.15
N GLU A 34 -5.75 -0.55 -13.97
CA GLU A 34 -6.77 0.42 -13.57
C GLU A 34 -6.15 1.34 -12.51
N ILE A 35 -6.14 2.64 -12.76
CA ILE A 35 -5.50 3.63 -11.87
C ILE A 35 -6.61 4.48 -11.23
N ILE A 36 -6.78 4.34 -9.92
CA ILE A 36 -7.84 4.97 -9.14
C ILE A 36 -7.21 6.08 -8.30
N LEU A 37 -7.34 7.33 -8.77
CA LEU A 37 -6.87 8.52 -8.07
C LEU A 37 -8.01 9.05 -7.22
N VAL A 38 -7.83 9.12 -5.90
CA VAL A 38 -8.85 9.60 -4.96
C VAL A 38 -8.39 10.92 -4.37
N ASP A 39 -8.92 12.03 -4.90
CA ASP A 39 -8.74 13.37 -4.35
C ASP A 39 -9.61 13.53 -3.10
N ASP A 40 -8.96 13.51 -1.94
CA ASP A 40 -9.60 13.63 -0.62
C ASP A 40 -9.82 15.11 -0.23
N GLY A 41 -10.35 15.91 -1.15
CA GLY A 41 -10.67 17.30 -0.93
C GLY A 41 -9.43 18.18 -0.83
N ALA A 42 -8.43 17.97 -1.71
CA ALA A 42 -7.24 18.79 -1.79
C ALA A 42 -7.61 20.27 -2.06
N THR A 43 -6.88 21.18 -1.42
CA THR A 43 -7.06 22.63 -1.56
C THR A 43 -5.98 23.29 -2.42
N ASP A 44 -4.98 22.52 -2.82
CA ASP A 44 -3.93 22.91 -3.76
C ASP A 44 -4.26 22.41 -5.19
N SER A 45 -3.27 22.39 -6.08
CA SER A 45 -3.44 21.96 -7.47
C SER A 45 -3.49 20.45 -7.68
N SER A 46 -3.40 19.63 -6.63
CA SER A 46 -3.27 18.16 -6.74
C SER A 46 -4.43 17.52 -7.51
N GLY A 47 -5.69 17.93 -7.21
CA GLY A 47 -6.87 17.42 -7.88
C GLY A 47 -6.89 17.79 -9.38
N SER A 48 -6.56 19.04 -9.75
CA SER A 48 -6.52 19.48 -11.14
C SER A 48 -5.38 18.80 -11.95
N ILE A 49 -4.26 18.47 -11.29
CA ILE A 49 -3.19 17.67 -11.91
C ILE A 49 -3.72 16.27 -12.21
N ALA A 50 -4.39 15.61 -11.28
CA ALA A 50 -5.00 14.30 -11.48
C ALA A 50 -5.97 14.30 -12.67
N ASP A 51 -6.88 15.29 -12.76
CA ASP A 51 -7.81 15.44 -13.86
C ASP A 51 -7.11 15.59 -15.22
N SER A 52 -6.01 16.34 -15.24
CA SER A 52 -5.22 16.54 -16.46
C SER A 52 -4.62 15.24 -17.02
N TYR A 53 -4.33 14.28 -16.15
CA TYR A 53 -3.87 12.93 -16.52
C TYR A 53 -5.03 12.04 -16.97
N ALA A 54 -6.15 12.06 -16.27
CA ALA A 54 -7.34 11.30 -16.66
C ALA A 54 -7.88 11.69 -18.05
N ALA A 55 -7.74 12.96 -18.43
CA ALA A 55 -8.09 13.43 -19.75
C ALA A 55 -7.21 12.85 -20.89
N LYS A 56 -6.01 12.32 -20.56
CA LYS A 56 -5.02 11.81 -21.51
C LYS A 56 -4.91 10.29 -21.53
N ASP A 57 -5.23 9.61 -20.41
CA ASP A 57 -5.07 8.15 -20.29
C ASP A 57 -6.36 7.53 -19.71
N LYS A 58 -6.97 6.64 -20.49
CA LYS A 58 -8.26 5.99 -20.16
C LYS A 58 -8.15 4.99 -18.99
N ARG A 59 -6.95 4.58 -18.61
CA ARG A 59 -6.73 3.71 -17.45
C ARG A 59 -6.97 4.45 -16.13
N ILE A 60 -6.94 5.79 -16.15
CA ILE A 60 -7.08 6.64 -14.97
C ILE A 60 -8.56 7.00 -14.74
N LYS A 61 -9.00 6.77 -13.51
CA LYS A 61 -10.27 7.25 -12.96
C LYS A 61 -9.98 8.18 -11.79
N VAL A 62 -10.48 9.41 -11.83
CA VAL A 62 -10.35 10.38 -10.74
C VAL A 62 -11.68 10.47 -9.99
N PHE A 63 -11.60 10.45 -8.68
CA PHE A 63 -12.73 10.63 -7.79
C PHE A 63 -12.43 11.77 -6.81
N HIS A 64 -13.30 12.79 -6.79
CA HIS A 64 -13.22 13.89 -5.86
C HIS A 64 -14.21 13.68 -4.72
N LYS A 65 -13.78 13.84 -3.48
CA LYS A 65 -14.64 13.72 -2.30
C LYS A 65 -14.29 14.76 -1.25
N GLU A 66 -15.18 14.98 -0.30
CA GLU A 66 -14.86 15.77 0.89
C GLU A 66 -13.75 15.09 1.71
N ASN A 67 -12.87 15.88 2.33
CA ASN A 67 -11.77 15.37 3.11
C ASN A 67 -12.26 14.47 4.25
N GLY A 68 -11.83 13.23 4.23
CA GLY A 68 -12.11 12.21 5.26
C GLY A 68 -10.84 11.57 5.84
N GLY A 69 -9.67 11.95 5.33
CA GLY A 69 -8.36 11.42 5.69
C GLY A 69 -7.96 10.16 4.92
N LEU A 70 -6.70 9.76 5.09
CA LEU A 70 -6.04 8.70 4.33
C LEU A 70 -6.83 7.38 4.29
N SER A 71 -7.32 6.91 5.45
CA SER A 71 -8.14 5.70 5.56
C SER A 71 -9.41 5.79 4.71
N ASP A 72 -10.08 6.95 4.73
CA ASP A 72 -11.31 7.16 3.98
C ASP A 72 -11.06 7.19 2.48
N ALA A 73 -9.98 7.85 2.05
CA ALA A 73 -9.56 7.87 0.65
C ALA A 73 -9.19 6.47 0.13
N ARG A 74 -8.40 5.69 0.89
CA ARG A 74 -8.07 4.30 0.53
C ARG A 74 -9.32 3.41 0.47
N ASN A 75 -10.24 3.53 1.43
CA ASN A 75 -11.49 2.78 1.43
C ASN A 75 -12.38 3.15 0.23
N TYR A 76 -12.46 4.44 -0.09
CA TYR A 76 -13.19 4.90 -1.27
C TYR A 76 -12.60 4.28 -2.56
N GLY A 77 -11.28 4.25 -2.67
CA GLY A 77 -10.60 3.55 -3.76
C GLY A 77 -10.94 2.06 -3.81
N LEU A 78 -10.90 1.36 -2.66
CA LEU A 78 -11.26 -0.07 -2.54
C LEU A 78 -12.70 -0.36 -3.00
N ASP A 79 -13.64 0.56 -2.78
CA ASP A 79 -15.04 0.39 -3.19
C ASP A 79 -15.22 0.55 -4.72
N HIS A 80 -14.20 1.05 -5.44
CA HIS A 80 -14.20 1.23 -6.90
C HIS A 80 -13.26 0.29 -7.66
N VAL A 81 -12.56 -0.61 -6.96
CA VAL A 81 -11.67 -1.62 -7.56
C VAL A 81 -12.45 -2.61 -8.40
N THR A 82 -11.97 -2.86 -9.61
CA THR A 82 -12.49 -3.92 -10.50
C THR A 82 -11.43 -4.95 -10.87
N GLY A 83 -10.17 -4.73 -10.50
CA GLY A 83 -9.04 -5.61 -10.79
C GLY A 83 -8.97 -6.85 -9.91
N ASP A 84 -8.24 -7.84 -10.41
CA ASP A 84 -7.95 -9.10 -9.71
C ASP A 84 -6.95 -8.88 -8.57
N TYR A 85 -6.10 -7.86 -8.70
CA TYR A 85 -5.08 -7.48 -7.72
C TYR A 85 -5.16 -6.00 -7.39
N ILE A 86 -4.69 -5.64 -6.20
CA ILE A 86 -4.65 -4.27 -5.67
C ILE A 86 -3.24 -3.89 -5.28
N LEU A 87 -2.84 -2.68 -5.63
CA LEU A 87 -1.64 -1.99 -5.20
C LEU A 87 -2.03 -0.64 -4.60
N PHE A 88 -1.38 -0.22 -3.50
CA PHE A 88 -1.48 1.14 -2.99
C PHE A 88 -0.19 1.88 -3.28
N VAL A 89 -0.30 3.12 -3.72
CA VAL A 89 0.84 4.03 -3.90
C VAL A 89 0.49 5.35 -3.22
N ASP A 90 1.28 5.77 -2.25
CA ASP A 90 1.07 7.05 -1.61
C ASP A 90 1.49 8.18 -2.58
N SER A 91 0.70 9.23 -2.66
CA SER A 91 0.80 10.24 -3.73
C SER A 91 2.02 11.16 -3.64
N ASP A 92 2.77 11.09 -2.56
CA ASP A 92 4.07 11.75 -2.39
C ASP A 92 5.26 10.83 -2.71
N ASP A 93 5.01 9.56 -3.02
CA ASP A 93 5.99 8.53 -3.38
C ASP A 93 5.97 8.22 -4.89
N PHE A 94 6.88 7.35 -5.34
CA PHE A 94 6.90 6.84 -6.70
C PHE A 94 7.47 5.41 -6.75
N ILE A 95 7.28 4.72 -7.87
CA ILE A 95 7.60 3.30 -7.99
C ILE A 95 8.54 3.02 -9.17
N GLU A 96 9.35 1.95 -9.06
CA GLU A 96 10.14 1.43 -10.16
C GLU A 96 9.24 1.01 -11.32
N ASN A 97 9.68 1.24 -12.56
CA ASN A 97 8.89 0.96 -13.75
C ASN A 97 8.55 -0.53 -13.96
N THR A 98 9.21 -1.42 -13.25
CA THR A 98 9.00 -2.88 -13.30
C THR A 98 8.22 -3.43 -12.10
N MET A 99 7.82 -2.59 -11.14
CA MET A 99 7.22 -3.04 -9.88
C MET A 99 5.97 -3.90 -10.11
N CYS A 100 5.03 -3.41 -10.92
CA CYS A 100 3.77 -4.14 -11.17
C CYS A 100 4.03 -5.50 -11.83
N GLU A 101 4.84 -5.54 -12.88
CA GLU A 101 5.19 -6.77 -13.59
C GLU A 101 5.92 -7.76 -12.69
N ARG A 102 6.88 -7.27 -11.91
CA ARG A 102 7.69 -8.11 -11.03
C ARG A 102 6.85 -8.74 -9.92
N LEU A 103 6.07 -7.94 -9.20
CA LEU A 103 5.20 -8.45 -8.14
C LEU A 103 4.14 -9.41 -8.68
N PHE A 104 3.54 -9.09 -9.82
CA PHE A 104 2.57 -9.99 -10.46
C PHE A 104 3.21 -11.30 -10.93
N THR A 105 4.41 -11.26 -11.53
CA THR A 105 5.13 -12.47 -11.95
C THR A 105 5.37 -13.41 -10.78
N VAL A 106 5.79 -12.86 -9.62
CA VAL A 106 5.99 -13.64 -8.40
C VAL A 106 4.66 -14.16 -7.88
N ALA A 107 3.61 -13.33 -7.82
CA ALA A 107 2.29 -13.75 -7.36
C ALA A 107 1.75 -14.92 -8.19
N ASN A 108 1.85 -14.82 -9.51
CA ASN A 108 1.37 -15.84 -10.43
C ASN A 108 2.16 -17.15 -10.36
N SER A 109 3.50 -17.07 -10.28
CA SER A 109 4.36 -18.26 -10.25
C SER A 109 4.28 -19.03 -8.93
N SER A 110 4.01 -18.36 -7.82
CA SER A 110 3.91 -18.96 -6.48
C SER A 110 2.44 -19.16 -6.03
N ASN A 111 1.46 -18.76 -6.84
CA ASN A 111 0.05 -18.66 -6.46
C ASN A 111 -0.13 -17.89 -5.14
N ALA A 112 0.64 -16.81 -4.95
CA ALA A 112 0.58 -16.02 -3.74
C ALA A 112 -0.66 -15.12 -3.69
N ASP A 113 -1.20 -14.97 -2.48
CA ASP A 113 -2.32 -14.06 -2.22
C ASP A 113 -1.81 -12.64 -1.95
N MET A 114 -0.55 -12.54 -1.50
CA MET A 114 0.15 -11.29 -1.24
C MET A 114 1.62 -11.41 -1.61
N VAL A 115 2.18 -10.37 -2.26
CA VAL A 115 3.62 -10.25 -2.51
C VAL A 115 4.12 -8.91 -1.99
N SER A 116 5.17 -8.91 -1.19
CA SER A 116 5.82 -7.71 -0.63
C SER A 116 7.19 -7.51 -1.23
N CYS A 117 7.55 -6.28 -1.58
CA CYS A 117 8.91 -5.91 -2.00
C CYS A 117 9.62 -5.04 -0.97
N ASN A 118 10.92 -4.86 -1.19
CA ASN A 118 11.73 -3.88 -0.48
C ASN A 118 11.54 -2.48 -1.09
N TYR A 119 12.18 -1.46 -0.51
CA TYR A 119 12.03 -0.09 -0.95
C TYR A 119 13.31 0.73 -0.79
N TYR A 120 13.38 1.82 -1.54
CA TYR A 120 14.36 2.88 -1.37
C TYR A 120 13.82 3.95 -0.42
N ILE A 121 14.71 4.50 0.39
CA ILE A 121 14.48 5.75 1.11
C ILE A 121 15.05 6.86 0.23
N TYR A 122 14.17 7.75 -0.25
CA TYR A 122 14.50 8.83 -1.16
C TYR A 122 14.42 10.19 -0.44
N ARG A 123 15.53 10.93 -0.43
CA ARG A 123 15.64 12.28 0.13
C ARG A 123 16.04 13.32 -0.92
N GLY A 124 16.14 12.90 -2.16
CA GLY A 124 16.59 13.66 -3.34
C GLY A 124 17.39 12.77 -4.27
N ASP A 125 17.64 13.22 -5.50
CA ASP A 125 18.31 12.39 -6.52
C ASP A 125 19.74 11.98 -6.11
N ASP A 126 20.41 12.78 -5.30
CA ASP A 126 21.75 12.50 -4.78
C ASP A 126 21.77 11.77 -3.42
N ASP A 127 20.61 11.53 -2.81
CA ASP A 127 20.48 10.86 -1.51
C ASP A 127 19.41 9.76 -1.55
N ILE A 128 19.79 8.62 -2.10
CA ILE A 128 18.97 7.42 -2.18
C ILE A 128 19.67 6.30 -1.43
N SER A 129 18.98 5.69 -0.48
CA SER A 129 19.47 4.52 0.23
C SER A 129 18.45 3.38 0.18
N ILE A 130 18.91 2.12 0.13
CA ILE A 130 18.03 0.96 0.20
C ILE A 130 17.68 0.74 1.67
N HIS A 131 16.40 0.51 1.96
CA HIS A 131 16.00 0.00 3.26
C HIS A 131 16.61 -1.40 3.42
N THR A 132 17.54 -1.55 4.35
CA THR A 132 18.33 -2.77 4.47
C THR A 132 17.51 -3.87 5.11
N MET A 133 17.04 -4.81 4.30
CA MET A 133 16.60 -6.11 4.79
C MET A 133 17.82 -7.02 4.87
N SER A 134 18.24 -7.42 6.06
CA SER A 134 19.36 -8.33 6.27
C SER A 134 18.98 -9.77 5.98
N VAL A 135 18.43 -10.07 4.81
CA VAL A 135 17.99 -11.41 4.43
C VAL A 135 18.91 -11.95 3.34
N GLN A 136 19.39 -13.17 3.51
CA GLN A 136 20.26 -13.84 2.52
C GLN A 136 19.49 -14.34 1.30
N ASP A 137 18.17 -14.57 1.42
CA ASP A 137 17.36 -15.12 0.35
C ASP A 137 16.59 -14.00 -0.39
N ASP A 138 16.69 -13.97 -1.71
CA ASP A 138 16.03 -13.00 -2.56
C ASP A 138 14.50 -13.15 -2.56
N ILE A 139 14.00 -14.37 -2.35
CA ILE A 139 12.55 -14.69 -2.32
C ILE A 139 12.26 -15.63 -1.16
N ARG A 140 11.27 -15.29 -0.34
CA ARG A 140 10.82 -16.15 0.78
C ARG A 140 9.30 -16.29 0.74
N THR A 141 8.82 -17.49 1.09
CA THR A 141 7.40 -17.84 1.13
C THR A 141 6.96 -18.12 2.55
N PHE A 142 5.80 -17.61 2.92
CA PHE A 142 5.19 -17.73 4.25
C PHE A 142 3.72 -18.10 4.13
N THR A 143 3.20 -18.78 5.15
CA THR A 143 1.77 -18.77 5.41
C THR A 143 1.36 -17.44 6.05
N GLY A 144 0.09 -17.09 5.99
CA GLY A 144 -0.41 -15.89 6.68
C GLY A 144 -0.15 -15.93 8.18
N MET A 145 -0.24 -17.12 8.80
CA MET A 145 0.04 -17.31 10.22
C MET A 145 1.53 -17.13 10.55
N ASP A 146 2.44 -17.58 9.68
CA ASP A 146 3.87 -17.33 9.87
C ASP A 146 4.17 -15.83 9.75
N MET A 147 3.59 -15.16 8.76
CA MET A 147 3.75 -13.72 8.59
C MET A 147 3.23 -12.95 9.82
N LEU A 148 2.09 -13.36 10.38
CA LEU A 148 1.56 -12.77 11.61
C LEU A 148 2.52 -12.99 12.80
N ARG A 149 3.12 -14.18 12.94
CA ARG A 149 4.13 -14.43 13.97
C ARG A 149 5.36 -13.52 13.82
N TYR A 150 5.88 -13.35 12.61
CA TYR A 150 7.00 -12.43 12.35
C TYR A 150 6.62 -10.98 12.67
N TYR A 151 5.41 -10.57 12.29
CA TYR A 151 4.89 -9.24 12.61
C TYR A 151 4.82 -8.98 14.12
N LEU A 152 4.28 -9.95 14.88
CA LEU A 152 4.14 -9.84 16.34
C LEU A 152 5.47 -9.88 17.08
N LEU A 153 6.38 -10.74 16.66
CA LEU A 153 7.67 -10.96 17.32
C LEU A 153 8.73 -9.95 16.86
N LYS A 154 8.46 -9.19 15.81
CA LYS A 154 9.42 -8.26 15.17
C LYS A 154 10.78 -8.91 14.89
N THR A 155 10.75 -10.17 14.47
CA THR A 155 11.97 -10.98 14.24
C THR A 155 12.57 -10.78 12.86
N GLU A 156 11.83 -10.12 11.97
CA GLU A 156 12.27 -9.85 10.61
C GLU A 156 12.36 -8.35 10.34
N PRO A 157 13.34 -7.92 9.55
CA PRO A 157 13.55 -6.51 9.22
C PRO A 157 12.59 -5.99 8.12
N PHE A 158 11.49 -6.70 7.86
CA PHE A 158 10.49 -6.26 6.89
C PHE A 158 9.58 -5.20 7.49
N ASP A 159 9.29 -4.13 6.75
CA ASP A 159 8.18 -3.26 7.09
C ASP A 159 6.86 -3.96 6.73
N LEU A 160 6.47 -4.88 7.62
CA LEU A 160 5.29 -5.70 7.44
C LEU A 160 3.99 -4.92 7.61
N ASN A 161 4.04 -3.81 8.32
CA ASN A 161 2.88 -3.00 8.70
C ASN A 161 2.36 -2.06 7.60
N VAL A 162 3.17 -1.73 6.59
CA VAL A 162 2.75 -0.82 5.50
C VAL A 162 2.06 -1.55 4.37
N VAL A 163 1.18 -0.88 3.63
CA VAL A 163 0.45 -1.47 2.50
C VAL A 163 1.00 -1.09 1.13
N TRP A 164 1.79 0.00 1.05
CA TRP A 164 2.22 0.58 -0.22
C TRP A 164 3.31 -0.22 -0.96
N ASN A 165 4.04 -1.11 -0.31
CA ASN A 165 5.06 -1.97 -0.96
C ASN A 165 4.54 -3.39 -1.24
N LYS A 166 3.23 -3.57 -1.39
CA LYS A 166 2.60 -4.89 -1.50
C LYS A 166 1.57 -4.96 -2.62
N LEU A 167 1.60 -6.08 -3.33
CA LEU A 167 0.53 -6.50 -4.24
C LEU A 167 -0.38 -7.49 -3.50
N PHE A 168 -1.68 -7.26 -3.54
CA PHE A 168 -2.69 -8.05 -2.86
C PHE A 168 -3.67 -8.64 -3.87
N LYS A 169 -4.08 -9.90 -3.73
CA LYS A 169 -5.32 -10.35 -4.38
C LYS A 169 -6.50 -9.53 -3.85
N SER A 170 -7.39 -9.09 -4.73
CA SER A 170 -8.55 -8.27 -4.37
C SER A 170 -9.46 -8.94 -3.34
N GLU A 171 -9.53 -10.27 -3.37
CA GLU A 171 -10.30 -11.09 -2.43
C GLU A 171 -9.88 -10.90 -0.97
N LEU A 172 -8.63 -10.52 -0.70
CA LEU A 172 -8.17 -10.24 0.67
C LEU A 172 -8.91 -9.07 1.32
N PHE A 173 -9.36 -8.10 0.52
CA PHE A 173 -10.14 -6.94 0.98
C PHE A 173 -11.64 -7.16 0.83
N ASN A 174 -12.08 -7.85 -0.22
CA ASN A 174 -13.46 -7.96 -0.65
C ASN A 174 -14.03 -9.39 -0.57
N GLY A 175 -13.40 -10.26 0.21
CA GLY A 175 -13.83 -11.63 0.43
C GLY A 175 -15.02 -11.75 1.38
N THR A 176 -15.16 -12.89 2.06
CA THR A 176 -16.26 -13.19 3.00
C THR A 176 -16.37 -12.17 4.13
N VAL A 177 -15.22 -11.65 4.58
CA VAL A 177 -15.13 -10.58 5.58
C VAL A 177 -14.46 -9.37 4.93
N LEU A 178 -15.19 -8.26 4.85
CA LEU A 178 -14.64 -7.02 4.31
C LEU A 178 -13.53 -6.49 5.20
N VAL A 179 -12.37 -6.22 4.59
CA VAL A 179 -11.27 -5.54 5.27
C VAL A 179 -11.21 -4.09 4.78
N ARG A 180 -11.32 -3.14 5.72
CA ARG A 180 -11.27 -1.71 5.46
C ARG A 180 -10.37 -1.04 6.50
N PHE A 181 -9.76 0.08 6.10
CA PHE A 181 -8.96 0.92 6.99
C PHE A 181 -9.87 1.67 7.97
N PRO A 182 -9.54 1.74 9.28
CA PRO A 182 -10.34 2.47 10.25
C PRO A 182 -10.23 3.98 10.02
N LYS A 183 -11.38 4.63 9.80
CA LYS A 183 -11.43 6.08 9.58
C LYS A 183 -10.93 6.86 10.80
N GLY A 184 -10.25 7.96 10.53
CA GLY A 184 -9.79 8.88 11.57
C GLY A 184 -8.65 8.36 12.42
N ARG A 185 -7.91 7.32 12.01
CA ARG A 185 -6.71 6.83 12.69
C ARG A 185 -5.44 7.31 11.98
N VAL A 186 -4.39 7.50 12.76
CA VAL A 186 -3.00 7.56 12.30
C VAL A 186 -2.46 6.16 12.53
N GLN A 187 -1.63 5.60 11.67
CA GLN A 187 -1.21 4.19 11.75
C GLN A 187 -2.35 3.19 11.40
N GLU A 188 -3.21 3.57 10.48
CA GLU A 188 -4.34 2.78 9.99
C GLU A 188 -3.93 1.42 9.44
N ASP A 189 -2.72 1.35 8.90
CA ASP A 189 -2.12 0.11 8.40
C ASP A 189 -1.98 -0.95 9.51
N ASN A 190 -1.58 -0.56 10.72
CA ASN A 190 -1.45 -1.48 11.86
C ASN A 190 -2.78 -2.11 12.27
N PHE A 191 -3.90 -1.42 12.06
CA PHE A 191 -5.25 -1.97 12.33
C PHE A 191 -5.72 -2.92 11.22
N THR A 192 -5.09 -2.89 10.05
CA THR A 192 -5.59 -3.51 8.83
C THR A 192 -4.76 -4.72 8.41
N ILE A 193 -3.43 -4.58 8.40
CA ILE A 193 -2.52 -5.52 7.76
C ILE A 193 -2.57 -6.94 8.36
N PHE A 194 -2.71 -7.06 9.68
CA PHE A 194 -2.77 -8.37 10.33
C PHE A 194 -4.01 -9.18 9.89
N ARG A 195 -5.13 -8.50 9.57
CA ARG A 195 -6.34 -9.15 9.04
C ARG A 195 -6.10 -9.67 7.62
N LEU A 196 -5.32 -8.94 6.82
CA LEU A 196 -4.91 -9.39 5.49
C LEU A 196 -3.98 -10.61 5.58
N PHE A 197 -3.07 -10.65 6.58
CA PHE A 197 -2.27 -11.85 6.84
C PHE A 197 -3.14 -13.05 7.19
N LEU A 198 -4.12 -12.88 8.07
CA LEU A 198 -5.06 -13.97 8.46
C LEU A 198 -5.88 -14.49 7.28
N ASN A 199 -6.21 -13.62 6.32
CA ASN A 199 -6.99 -14.00 5.14
C ASN A 199 -6.12 -14.63 4.04
N ALA A 200 -4.79 -14.48 4.08
CA ALA A 200 -3.88 -14.99 3.07
C ALA A 200 -3.41 -16.42 3.38
N ASN A 201 -3.43 -17.30 2.38
CA ASN A 201 -2.83 -18.63 2.49
C ASN A 201 -1.33 -18.59 2.21
N THR A 202 -0.94 -17.84 1.18
CA THR A 202 0.45 -17.75 0.71
C THR A 202 0.88 -16.30 0.57
N ILE A 203 1.94 -15.93 1.27
CA ILE A 203 2.57 -14.62 1.22
C ILE A 203 4.02 -14.79 0.77
N VAL A 204 4.46 -13.99 -0.20
CA VAL A 204 5.83 -14.01 -0.69
C VAL A 204 6.48 -12.65 -0.47
N THR A 205 7.73 -12.65 -0.03
CA THR A 205 8.55 -11.44 0.03
C THR A 205 9.68 -11.53 -0.98
N VAL A 206 9.94 -10.44 -1.68
CA VAL A 206 11.08 -10.27 -2.59
C VAL A 206 12.00 -9.17 -2.06
N ASN A 207 13.30 -9.44 -2.02
CA ASN A 207 14.29 -8.49 -1.52
C ASN A 207 14.74 -7.48 -2.59
N GLU A 208 13.86 -7.16 -3.53
CA GLU A 208 14.10 -6.16 -4.56
C GLU A 208 13.48 -4.83 -4.14
N PRO A 209 14.24 -3.72 -4.13
CA PRO A 209 13.68 -2.40 -3.85
C PRO A 209 12.96 -1.90 -5.11
N LEU A 210 11.63 -1.85 -5.05
CA LEU A 210 10.77 -1.48 -6.18
C LEU A 210 9.90 -0.25 -5.90
N TYR A 211 9.95 0.28 -4.68
CA TYR A 211 9.19 1.43 -4.24
C TYR A 211 10.14 2.52 -3.71
N TYR A 212 9.86 3.78 -3.98
CA TYR A 212 10.61 4.93 -3.45
C TYR A 212 9.79 5.65 -2.40
N TYR A 213 10.14 5.43 -1.14
CA TYR A 213 9.56 6.14 -0.02
C TYR A 213 10.23 7.52 0.12
N VAL A 214 9.46 8.58 -0.14
CA VAL A 214 9.97 9.96 -0.12
C VAL A 214 9.92 10.55 1.28
N GLN A 215 11.10 10.80 1.86
CA GLN A 215 11.20 11.52 3.13
C GLN A 215 11.17 13.02 2.90
N ARG A 216 10.08 13.67 3.27
CA ARG A 216 9.89 15.11 3.13
C ARG A 216 9.53 15.78 4.47
N ALA A 217 9.83 17.07 4.57
CA ALA A 217 9.34 17.90 5.67
C ALA A 217 7.80 17.97 5.61
N GLY A 218 7.13 17.74 6.74
CA GLY A 218 5.67 17.77 6.82
C GLY A 218 4.96 16.44 6.54
N SER A 219 5.70 15.32 6.34
CA SER A 219 5.08 14.00 6.31
C SER A 219 4.43 13.66 7.66
N ILE A 220 3.38 12.83 7.63
CA ILE A 220 2.69 12.34 8.85
C ILE A 220 3.69 11.70 9.82
N MET A 221 4.68 10.98 9.29
CA MET A 221 5.71 10.29 10.07
C MET A 221 6.78 11.23 10.67
N ALA A 222 6.92 12.46 10.16
CA ALA A 222 7.85 13.45 10.73
C ALA A 222 7.36 14.05 12.07
N ASN A 223 6.08 13.88 12.40
CA ASN A 223 5.46 14.48 13.60
C ASN A 223 5.04 13.38 14.59
N PHE A 224 5.92 13.09 15.57
CA PHE A 224 5.59 12.24 16.71
C PHE A 224 4.53 12.93 17.60
N SER A 225 3.26 12.76 17.23
CA SER A 225 2.14 13.33 17.98
C SER A 225 1.67 12.37 19.08
N ARG A 226 1.00 12.92 20.13
CA ARG A 226 0.33 12.09 21.15
C ARG A 226 -0.64 11.10 20.49
N ARG A 227 -1.32 11.51 19.42
CA ARG A 227 -2.25 10.68 18.67
C ARG A 227 -1.54 9.48 18.01
N PHE A 228 -0.36 9.70 17.40
CA PHE A 228 0.46 8.62 16.85
C PHE A 228 0.72 7.52 17.89
N MET A 229 1.16 7.91 19.09
CA MET A 229 1.44 6.96 20.18
C MET A 229 0.16 6.24 20.64
N THR A 230 -0.95 6.99 20.80
CA THR A 230 -2.23 6.42 21.22
C THR A 230 -2.74 5.42 20.21
N ASP A 231 -2.77 5.76 18.92
CA ASP A 231 -3.26 4.89 17.86
C ASP A 231 -2.36 3.65 17.69
N THR A 232 -1.05 3.77 17.90
CA THR A 232 -0.14 2.61 17.92
C THR A 232 -0.52 1.63 19.03
N VAL A 233 -0.76 2.10 20.25
CA VAL A 233 -1.16 1.23 21.38
C VAL A 233 -2.55 0.63 21.11
N GLU A 234 -3.51 1.44 20.68
CA GLU A 234 -4.87 0.99 20.38
C GLU A 234 -4.90 -0.04 19.23
N SER A 235 -4.03 0.07 18.24
CA SER A 235 -3.93 -0.92 17.16
C SER A 235 -3.49 -2.30 17.68
N HIS A 236 -2.56 -2.34 18.65
CA HIS A 236 -2.13 -3.60 19.25
C HIS A 236 -3.22 -4.21 20.15
N ILE A 237 -3.95 -3.37 20.91
CA ILE A 237 -5.10 -3.84 21.71
C ILE A 237 -6.16 -4.42 20.77
N TYR A 238 -6.54 -3.67 19.73
CA TYR A 238 -7.52 -4.11 18.74
C TYR A 238 -7.13 -5.44 18.09
N MET A 239 -5.87 -5.58 17.68
CA MET A 239 -5.36 -6.83 17.11
C MET A 239 -5.45 -7.98 18.12
N ASN A 240 -5.05 -7.77 19.36
CA ASN A 240 -5.15 -8.81 20.40
C ASN A 240 -6.60 -9.26 20.60
N ASP A 241 -7.53 -8.33 20.74
CA ASP A 241 -8.94 -8.63 20.94
C ASP A 241 -9.51 -9.39 19.75
N TYR A 242 -9.18 -8.97 18.53
CA TYR A 242 -9.58 -9.65 17.30
C TYR A 242 -9.05 -11.09 17.24
N LEU A 243 -7.77 -11.32 17.59
CA LEU A 243 -7.17 -12.65 17.61
C LEU A 243 -7.81 -13.56 18.67
N MET A 244 -8.10 -13.02 19.85
CA MET A 244 -8.78 -13.77 20.92
C MET A 244 -10.21 -14.18 20.51
N GLU A 245 -10.91 -13.33 19.76
CA GLU A 245 -12.27 -13.61 19.31
C GLU A 245 -12.32 -14.61 18.14
N HIS A 246 -11.37 -14.53 17.21
CA HIS A 246 -11.45 -15.25 15.92
C HIS A 246 -10.45 -16.42 15.78
N CYS A 247 -9.40 -16.49 16.62
CA CYS A 247 -8.34 -17.48 16.52
C CYS A 247 -8.19 -18.36 17.80
N SER A 248 -9.06 -18.22 18.79
CA SER A 248 -9.04 -19.00 20.04
C SER A 248 -9.79 -20.32 19.86
N SER A 249 -9.18 -21.28 19.14
CA SER A 249 -9.68 -22.68 19.09
C SER A 249 -8.52 -23.65 19.04
#